data_8c3b95d62383a43f80d0f49a079953af
#
_entry.id   8c3b95d62383a43f80d0f49a079953af
#
_cell.length_a   1.000
_cell.length_b   1.000
_cell.length_c   1.000
_cell.angle_alpha   90.00
_cell.angle_beta   90.00
_cell.angle_gamma   90.00
#
_symmetry.space_group_name_H-M   'P 1'
#
loop_
_entity.id
_entity.type
_entity.pdbx_description
1 polymer ?
#
loop_
_entity_poly.entity_id
_entity_poly.type
_entity_poly.pdbx_seq_one_letter_code
_entity_poly.pdbx_strand_id
1 'polypeptide(L)'
;MKMAKRFTETMKWNEDWYLDLSLADKLFWIYVCDNCDHAGIFKPNKRMFELLIGNEINVQSFLDNVNLNKPRICVLGNGRWFLTGFIEFQYGNKLNPNNRVHKSILKILNENDISLDFPNNKISLTEPVNSRRNIPESTQEVITYFLEKGSNKREAERFFYFYESQGWNVGKNPMKDWKMAASGWISRNKKDKPDPDYLGGQLNAMKN
;
A
#
# COMPACT_ATOMS: atom_id res chain seq x y z
N MET A 1 -3.25 -22.44 23.67
CA MET A 1 -2.77 -21.80 22.45
C MET A 1 -2.81 -22.85 21.33
N LYS A 2 -3.53 -22.60 20.23
CA LYS A 2 -3.62 -23.57 19.14
C LYS A 2 -2.36 -23.42 18.27
N MET A 3 -1.49 -24.43 18.23
CA MET A 3 -0.29 -24.39 17.40
C MET A 3 -0.67 -24.46 15.93
N ALA A 4 -0.18 -23.52 15.12
CA ALA A 4 -0.29 -23.59 13.67
C ALA A 4 0.65 -24.67 13.13
N LYS A 5 0.14 -25.51 12.23
CA LYS A 5 0.97 -26.48 11.48
C LYS A 5 1.07 -25.98 10.05
N ARG A 6 2.25 -26.12 9.44
CA ARG A 6 2.54 -25.66 8.08
C ARG A 6 3.36 -26.67 7.34
N PHE A 7 3.17 -26.73 6.02
CA PHE A 7 4.09 -27.44 5.15
C PHE A 7 5.40 -26.67 5.04
N THR A 8 6.50 -27.37 4.92
CA THR A 8 7.83 -26.80 4.72
C THR A 8 8.33 -27.21 3.34
N GLU A 9 8.75 -26.22 2.54
CA GLU A 9 9.41 -26.46 1.27
C GLU A 9 10.80 -27.08 1.51
N THR A 10 10.94 -28.34 1.17
CA THR A 10 12.19 -29.08 1.41
C THR A 10 13.18 -28.96 0.26
N MET A 11 12.69 -28.69 -0.97
CA MET A 11 13.55 -28.58 -2.15
C MET A 11 14.47 -27.35 -2.11
N LYS A 12 14.14 -26.33 -1.29
CA LYS A 12 14.99 -25.15 -1.12
C LYS A 12 16.44 -25.50 -0.75
N TRP A 13 16.66 -26.62 -0.05
CA TRP A 13 17.99 -27.07 0.33
C TRP A 13 18.89 -27.46 -0.86
N ASN A 14 18.31 -27.63 -2.05
CA ASN A 14 19.01 -27.96 -3.29
C ASN A 14 19.00 -26.76 -4.28
N GLU A 15 18.46 -25.62 -3.89
CA GLU A 15 18.40 -24.44 -4.75
C GLU A 15 19.55 -23.47 -4.45
N ASP A 16 20.24 -22.99 -5.50
CA ASP A 16 21.43 -22.14 -5.40
C ASP A 16 21.19 -20.91 -4.54
N TRP A 17 20.04 -20.23 -4.72
CA TRP A 17 19.72 -19.04 -3.94
C TRP A 17 19.72 -19.28 -2.43
N TYR A 18 19.34 -20.51 -1.98
CA TYR A 18 19.31 -20.85 -0.57
C TYR A 18 20.68 -21.37 -0.10
N LEU A 19 21.41 -22.09 -0.96
CA LEU A 19 22.75 -22.57 -0.67
C LEU A 19 23.73 -21.40 -0.45
N ASP A 20 23.57 -20.30 -1.22
CA ASP A 20 24.42 -19.11 -1.14
C ASP A 20 24.14 -18.21 0.06
N LEU A 21 22.99 -18.40 0.76
CA LEU A 21 22.68 -17.65 1.98
C LEU A 21 23.66 -17.99 3.11
N SER A 22 23.99 -16.96 3.91
CA SER A 22 24.68 -17.15 5.17
C SER A 22 23.86 -18.04 6.14
N LEU A 23 24.51 -18.63 7.14
CA LEU A 23 23.79 -19.41 8.16
C LEU A 23 22.72 -18.57 8.88
N ALA A 24 23.03 -17.32 9.21
CA ALA A 24 22.08 -16.39 9.84
C ALA A 24 20.88 -16.09 8.93
N ASP A 25 21.13 -15.88 7.62
CA ASP A 25 20.06 -15.64 6.64
C ASP A 25 19.19 -16.88 6.42
N LYS A 26 19.79 -18.09 6.39
CA LYS A 26 19.04 -19.34 6.32
C LYS A 26 18.10 -19.52 7.51
N LEU A 27 18.59 -19.24 8.72
CA LEU A 27 17.78 -19.28 9.93
C LEU A 27 16.70 -18.18 9.92
N PHE A 28 17.04 -16.99 9.44
CA PHE A 28 16.08 -15.90 9.35
C PHE A 28 14.97 -16.22 8.33
N TRP A 29 15.29 -16.82 7.20
CA TRP A 29 14.29 -17.31 6.25
C TRP A 29 13.31 -18.30 6.90
N ILE A 30 13.82 -19.30 7.63
CA ILE A 30 12.99 -20.26 8.36
C ILE A 30 12.11 -19.53 9.38
N TYR A 31 12.69 -18.61 10.15
CA TYR A 31 11.97 -17.82 11.13
C TYR A 31 10.83 -16.98 10.49
N VAL A 32 11.08 -16.36 9.36
CA VAL A 32 10.07 -15.61 8.59
C VAL A 32 8.93 -16.53 8.15
N CYS A 33 9.26 -17.70 7.58
CA CYS A 33 8.26 -18.67 7.14
C CYS A 33 7.42 -19.22 8.30
N ASP A 34 8.01 -19.45 9.46
CA ASP A 34 7.32 -20.00 10.63
C ASP A 34 6.44 -18.96 11.33
N ASN A 35 6.82 -17.68 11.29
CA ASN A 35 6.14 -16.60 12.01
C ASN A 35 5.26 -15.70 11.14
N CYS A 36 5.14 -15.93 9.82
CA CYS A 36 4.14 -15.25 9.02
C CYS A 36 2.73 -15.74 9.40
N ASP A 37 1.69 -15.00 9.05
CA ASP A 37 0.31 -15.46 9.24
C ASP A 37 -0.11 -16.50 8.17
N HIS A 38 -1.37 -16.93 8.20
CA HIS A 38 -1.90 -17.93 7.25
C HIS A 38 -2.12 -17.38 5.83
N ALA A 39 -1.93 -16.08 5.60
CA ALA A 39 -1.88 -15.46 4.28
C ALA A 39 -0.44 -15.20 3.81
N GLY A 40 0.57 -15.60 4.58
CA GLY A 40 1.97 -15.36 4.26
C GLY A 40 2.45 -13.93 4.57
N ILE A 41 1.72 -13.21 5.44
CA ILE A 41 2.12 -11.87 5.88
C ILE A 41 2.96 -11.98 7.15
N PHE A 42 4.17 -11.47 7.11
CA PHE A 42 5.11 -11.41 8.23
C PHE A 42 5.25 -9.97 8.72
N LYS A 43 5.25 -9.81 10.05
CA LYS A 43 5.58 -8.53 10.71
C LYS A 43 7.01 -8.61 11.21
N PRO A 44 7.98 -7.90 10.57
CA PRO A 44 9.37 -7.96 10.96
C PRO A 44 9.58 -7.56 12.41
N ASN A 45 10.34 -8.36 13.14
CA ASN A 45 10.83 -8.06 14.49
C ASN A 45 12.31 -8.46 14.58
N LYS A 46 13.17 -7.59 14.03
CA LYS A 46 14.62 -7.78 14.02
C LYS A 46 15.16 -8.10 15.40
N ARG A 47 14.81 -7.30 16.40
CA ARG A 47 15.30 -7.46 17.79
C ARG A 47 14.97 -8.84 18.35
N MET A 48 13.75 -9.34 18.12
CA MET A 48 13.36 -10.66 18.62
C MET A 48 14.18 -11.77 17.95
N PHE A 49 14.39 -11.69 16.64
CA PHE A 49 15.21 -12.65 15.92
C PHE A 49 16.66 -12.65 16.42
N GLU A 50 17.28 -11.49 16.53
CA GLU A 50 18.66 -11.34 17.02
C GLU A 50 18.85 -11.89 18.44
N LEU A 51 17.84 -11.69 19.30
CA LEU A 51 17.85 -12.29 20.65
C LEU A 51 17.77 -13.81 20.63
N LEU A 52 16.99 -14.40 19.70
CA LEU A 52 16.81 -15.85 19.60
C LEU A 52 18.03 -16.56 19.00
N ILE A 53 18.69 -15.92 18.05
CA ILE A 53 19.79 -16.50 17.27
C ILE A 53 21.17 -16.09 17.81
N GLY A 54 21.24 -14.96 18.56
CA GLY A 54 22.50 -14.46 19.12
C GLY A 54 23.41 -13.77 18.08
N ASN A 55 22.90 -13.46 16.88
CA ASN A 55 23.61 -12.79 15.81
C ASN A 55 22.81 -11.60 15.28
N GLU A 56 23.51 -10.55 14.87
CA GLU A 56 22.90 -9.44 14.13
C GLU A 56 22.52 -9.89 12.73
N ILE A 57 21.44 -9.30 12.20
CA ILE A 57 20.98 -9.50 10.82
C ILE A 57 20.95 -8.19 10.05
N ASN A 58 21.58 -8.18 8.89
CA ASN A 58 21.40 -7.09 7.92
C ASN A 58 20.17 -7.38 7.09
N VAL A 59 19.05 -6.76 7.46
CA VAL A 59 17.74 -6.97 6.82
C VAL A 59 17.76 -6.63 5.34
N GLN A 60 18.46 -5.57 4.92
CA GLN A 60 18.53 -5.19 3.51
C GLN A 60 19.31 -6.23 2.70
N SER A 61 20.49 -6.62 3.16
CA SER A 61 21.28 -7.68 2.51
C SER A 61 20.52 -9.00 2.42
N PHE A 62 19.80 -9.36 3.49
CA PHE A 62 18.93 -10.56 3.48
C PHE A 62 17.85 -10.45 2.38
N LEU A 63 17.13 -9.33 2.29
CA LEU A 63 16.10 -9.13 1.27
C LEU A 63 16.68 -9.17 -0.14
N ASP A 64 17.84 -8.56 -0.36
CA ASP A 64 18.51 -8.58 -1.66
C ASP A 64 18.90 -10.00 -2.06
N ASN A 65 19.47 -10.77 -1.13
CA ASN A 65 19.90 -12.15 -1.37
C ASN A 65 18.73 -13.09 -1.64
N VAL A 66 17.67 -13.06 -0.84
CA VAL A 66 16.52 -13.96 -1.04
C VAL A 66 15.72 -13.62 -2.30
N ASN A 67 15.80 -12.39 -2.78
CA ASN A 67 15.08 -11.92 -3.96
C ASN A 67 15.94 -11.93 -5.25
N LEU A 68 17.21 -12.33 -5.20
CA LEU A 68 18.19 -12.15 -6.28
C LEU A 68 17.68 -12.61 -7.66
N ASN A 69 17.09 -13.80 -7.77
CA ASN A 69 16.65 -14.37 -9.04
C ASN A 69 15.12 -14.45 -9.19
N LYS A 70 14.39 -14.29 -8.10
CA LYS A 70 12.93 -14.37 -8.05
C LYS A 70 12.44 -13.60 -6.82
N PRO A 71 11.41 -12.76 -6.94
CA PRO A 71 10.83 -12.08 -5.78
C PRO A 71 10.18 -13.11 -4.87
N ARG A 72 10.77 -13.37 -3.70
CA ARG A 72 10.26 -14.27 -2.66
C ARG A 72 9.62 -13.52 -1.50
N ILE A 73 10.13 -12.32 -1.22
CA ILE A 73 9.59 -11.42 -0.21
C ILE A 73 9.30 -10.08 -0.87
N CYS A 74 8.06 -9.60 -0.73
CA CYS A 74 7.67 -8.25 -1.07
C CYS A 74 7.49 -7.44 0.20
N VAL A 75 8.17 -6.29 0.30
CA VAL A 75 8.00 -5.34 1.40
C VAL A 75 6.80 -4.46 1.09
N LEU A 76 5.79 -4.49 1.96
CA LEU A 76 4.55 -3.74 1.81
C LEU A 76 4.70 -2.31 2.35
N GLY A 77 3.86 -1.39 1.88
CA GLY A 77 3.90 0.01 2.29
C GLY A 77 3.68 0.26 3.80
N ASN A 78 3.12 -0.71 4.52
CA ASN A 78 2.96 -0.69 5.98
C ASN A 78 4.13 -1.33 6.75
N GLY A 79 5.25 -1.64 6.07
CA GLY A 79 6.44 -2.26 6.64
C GLY A 79 6.32 -3.76 6.92
N ARG A 80 5.19 -4.39 6.60
CA ARG A 80 5.06 -5.85 6.65
C ARG A 80 5.67 -6.48 5.40
N TRP A 81 5.92 -7.79 5.46
CA TRP A 81 6.46 -8.56 4.35
C TRP A 81 5.45 -9.58 3.88
N PHE A 82 5.32 -9.73 2.58
CA PHE A 82 4.51 -10.75 1.96
C PHE A 82 5.40 -11.81 1.29
N LEU A 83 5.21 -13.08 1.66
CA LEU A 83 5.89 -14.23 1.05
C LEU A 83 5.13 -14.62 -0.22
N THR A 84 5.66 -14.28 -1.39
CA THR A 84 4.95 -14.35 -2.68
C THR A 84 4.47 -15.75 -3.08
N GLY A 85 5.25 -16.77 -2.78
CA GLY A 85 4.92 -18.19 -3.07
C GLY A 85 4.13 -18.90 -1.97
N PHE A 86 3.88 -18.25 -0.84
CA PHE A 86 3.36 -18.92 0.36
C PHE A 86 1.96 -19.50 0.16
N ILE A 87 1.06 -18.75 -0.44
CA ILE A 87 -0.35 -19.18 -0.62
C ILE A 87 -0.43 -20.36 -1.57
N GLU A 88 0.27 -20.27 -2.71
CA GLU A 88 0.32 -21.35 -3.69
C GLU A 88 0.86 -22.64 -3.06
N PHE A 89 1.94 -22.53 -2.30
CA PHE A 89 2.58 -23.64 -1.64
C PHE A 89 1.69 -24.27 -0.54
N GLN A 90 1.03 -23.46 0.30
CA GLN A 90 0.25 -23.97 1.43
C GLN A 90 -1.17 -24.43 1.05
N TYR A 91 -1.79 -23.82 0.05
CA TYR A 91 -3.22 -23.98 -0.28
C TYR A 91 -3.46 -24.35 -1.75
N GLY A 92 -2.40 -24.41 -2.59
CA GLY A 92 -2.50 -24.65 -4.03
C GLY A 92 -2.96 -23.40 -4.81
N ASN A 93 -3.17 -23.62 -6.11
CA ASN A 93 -3.37 -22.51 -7.07
C ASN A 93 -4.78 -21.91 -7.06
N LYS A 94 -5.70 -22.41 -6.23
CA LYS A 94 -7.09 -21.89 -6.21
C LYS A 94 -7.60 -21.70 -4.79
N LEU A 95 -7.92 -20.47 -4.45
CA LEU A 95 -8.64 -20.17 -3.22
C LEU A 95 -10.16 -20.26 -3.46
N ASN A 96 -10.85 -21.05 -2.63
CA ASN A 96 -12.29 -21.19 -2.67
C ASN A 96 -12.96 -20.19 -1.70
N PRO A 97 -13.74 -19.20 -2.18
CA PRO A 97 -14.39 -18.21 -1.32
C PRO A 97 -15.40 -18.78 -0.31
N ASN A 98 -15.88 -20.01 -0.56
CA ASN A 98 -16.78 -20.69 0.37
C ASN A 98 -16.04 -21.40 1.51
N ASN A 99 -14.72 -21.57 1.41
CA ASN A 99 -13.89 -22.09 2.47
C ASN A 99 -13.57 -20.99 3.49
N ARG A 100 -13.81 -21.24 4.77
CA ARG A 100 -13.61 -20.25 5.84
C ARG A 100 -12.17 -19.75 5.95
N VAL A 101 -11.17 -20.64 5.75
CA VAL A 101 -9.76 -20.29 5.80
C VAL A 101 -9.40 -19.44 4.58
N HIS A 102 -9.80 -19.86 3.38
CA HIS A 102 -9.53 -19.12 2.14
C HIS A 102 -10.19 -17.74 2.14
N LYS A 103 -11.42 -17.64 2.69
CA LYS A 103 -12.08 -16.33 2.88
C LYS A 103 -11.29 -15.40 3.80
N SER A 104 -10.69 -15.95 4.87
CA SER A 104 -9.84 -15.18 5.77
C SER A 104 -8.55 -14.72 5.08
N ILE A 105 -7.94 -15.58 4.25
CA ILE A 105 -6.77 -15.23 3.44
C ILE A 105 -7.10 -14.07 2.50
N LEU A 106 -8.17 -14.19 1.72
CA LEU A 106 -8.62 -13.14 0.79
C LEU A 106 -8.84 -11.80 1.50
N LYS A 107 -9.43 -11.84 2.71
CA LYS A 107 -9.61 -10.64 3.53
C LYS A 107 -8.27 -10.00 3.91
N ILE A 108 -7.31 -10.78 4.41
CA ILE A 108 -5.99 -10.29 4.81
C ILE A 108 -5.22 -9.71 3.61
N LEU A 109 -5.28 -10.37 2.45
CA LEU A 109 -4.65 -9.87 1.23
C LEU A 109 -5.22 -8.52 0.83
N ASN A 110 -6.55 -8.38 0.82
CA ASN A 110 -7.21 -7.11 0.51
C ASN A 110 -6.87 -6.00 1.53
N GLU A 111 -6.75 -6.32 2.81
CA GLU A 111 -6.33 -5.37 3.86
C GLU A 111 -4.87 -4.90 3.70
N ASN A 112 -4.06 -5.61 2.95
CA ASN A 112 -2.66 -5.28 2.65
C ASN A 112 -2.44 -4.87 1.18
N ASP A 113 -3.52 -4.53 0.45
CA ASP A 113 -3.50 -4.08 -0.95
C ASP A 113 -2.83 -5.09 -1.91
N ILE A 114 -2.94 -6.39 -1.60
CA ILE A 114 -2.43 -7.47 -2.42
C ILE A 114 -3.58 -8.03 -3.27
N SER A 115 -3.50 -7.86 -4.59
CA SER A 115 -4.45 -8.43 -5.54
C SER A 115 -4.03 -9.83 -5.98
N LEU A 116 -5.01 -10.72 -6.09
CA LEU A 116 -4.84 -12.00 -6.78
C LEU A 116 -5.49 -11.89 -8.14
N ASP A 117 -4.72 -12.07 -9.21
CA ASP A 117 -5.27 -12.15 -10.57
C ASP A 117 -5.99 -13.49 -10.76
N PHE A 118 -7.31 -13.45 -10.78
CA PHE A 118 -8.13 -14.53 -11.29
C PHE A 118 -8.42 -14.24 -12.78
N PRO A 119 -8.10 -15.10 -13.76
CA PRO A 119 -8.27 -16.56 -13.73
C PRO A 119 -6.97 -17.38 -13.67
N ASN A 120 -5.79 -16.77 -13.72
CA ASN A 120 -4.53 -17.50 -13.84
C ASN A 120 -3.81 -17.79 -12.52
N ASN A 121 -4.40 -17.42 -11.37
CA ASN A 121 -3.80 -17.54 -10.04
C ASN A 121 -2.33 -17.07 -9.94
N LYS A 122 -1.84 -16.27 -10.86
CA LYS A 122 -0.64 -15.51 -10.63
C LYS A 122 -1.01 -14.52 -9.54
N ILE A 123 -0.35 -14.65 -8.40
CA ILE A 123 -0.22 -13.57 -7.46
C ILE A 123 0.46 -12.47 -8.26
N SER A 124 -0.31 -11.66 -8.90
CA SER A 124 0.12 -10.37 -9.34
C SER A 124 0.25 -9.59 -8.04
N LEU A 125 1.50 -9.50 -7.55
CA LEU A 125 1.82 -8.26 -6.91
C LEU A 125 1.48 -7.24 -8.01
N THR A 126 0.27 -6.71 -8.01
CA THR A 126 0.16 -5.32 -8.43
C THR A 126 1.33 -4.72 -7.70
N GLU A 127 2.31 -4.21 -8.43
CA GLU A 127 3.28 -3.23 -7.91
C GLU A 127 2.56 -2.55 -6.79
N PRO A 128 3.11 -2.52 -5.53
CA PRO A 128 2.30 -2.05 -4.46
C PRO A 128 1.45 -1.03 -5.15
N VAL A 129 0.17 -1.36 -5.41
CA VAL A 129 -0.74 -0.28 -5.56
C VAL A 129 -0.43 0.29 -4.21
N ASN A 130 0.73 1.04 -4.30
CA ASN A 130 0.67 2.22 -3.58
C ASN A 130 -0.78 2.49 -3.81
N SER A 131 -1.68 2.12 -2.89
CA SER A 131 -2.65 3.09 -2.67
C SER A 131 -1.71 4.25 -2.37
N ARG A 132 -1.06 4.66 -3.44
CA ARG A 132 -0.67 6.01 -3.60
C ARG A 132 -1.99 6.59 -3.31
N ARG A 133 -2.15 6.84 -2.01
CA ARG A 133 -3.00 7.95 -1.70
C ARG A 133 -2.68 8.79 -2.89
N ASN A 134 -3.60 8.81 -3.88
CA ASN A 134 -3.35 9.64 -5.04
C ASN A 134 -3.30 11.04 -4.46
N ILE A 135 -2.21 11.29 -3.71
CA ILE A 135 -1.83 12.55 -3.09
C ILE A 135 -0.84 13.18 -4.03
N PRO A 136 -0.87 14.47 -4.20
CA PRO A 136 0.06 15.15 -5.08
C PRO A 136 1.49 14.98 -4.56
N GLU A 137 2.43 14.80 -5.47
CA GLU A 137 3.85 14.69 -5.15
C GLU A 137 4.45 16.04 -4.72
N SER A 138 3.81 17.12 -5.14
CA SER A 138 4.23 18.49 -4.80
C SER A 138 3.08 19.50 -4.86
N THR A 139 3.25 20.63 -4.18
CA THR A 139 2.33 21.77 -4.30
C THR A 139 2.20 22.24 -5.76
N GLN A 140 3.27 22.13 -6.54
CA GLN A 140 3.28 22.54 -7.94
C GLN A 140 2.34 21.69 -8.81
N GLU A 141 2.24 20.38 -8.56
CA GLU A 141 1.28 19.50 -9.25
C GLU A 141 -0.16 19.95 -9.00
N VAL A 142 -0.48 20.30 -7.75
CA VAL A 142 -1.81 20.82 -7.40
C VAL A 142 -2.09 22.16 -8.08
N ILE A 143 -1.13 23.07 -8.11
CA ILE A 143 -1.26 24.36 -8.80
C ILE A 143 -1.58 24.16 -10.28
N THR A 144 -0.82 23.31 -10.95
CA THR A 144 -1.04 22.99 -12.38
C THR A 144 -2.46 22.47 -12.61
N TYR A 145 -2.90 21.50 -11.81
CA TYR A 145 -4.24 20.92 -11.93
C TYR A 145 -5.35 21.96 -11.68
N PHE A 146 -5.20 22.84 -10.69
CA PHE A 146 -6.19 23.87 -10.40
C PHE A 146 -6.29 24.91 -11.53
N LEU A 147 -5.16 25.29 -12.12
CA LEU A 147 -5.15 26.21 -13.28
C LEU A 147 -5.82 25.57 -14.50
N GLU A 148 -5.55 24.29 -14.80
CA GLU A 148 -6.22 23.55 -15.87
C GLU A 148 -7.75 23.46 -15.66
N LYS A 149 -8.22 23.43 -14.41
CA LYS A 149 -9.64 23.43 -14.06
C LYS A 149 -10.27 24.82 -13.95
N GLY A 150 -9.54 25.88 -14.33
CA GLY A 150 -10.02 27.26 -14.31
C GLY A 150 -10.15 27.86 -12.91
N SER A 151 -9.34 27.36 -11.96
CA SER A 151 -9.16 27.94 -10.63
C SER A 151 -7.87 28.76 -10.58
N ASN A 152 -7.36 29.09 -9.39
CA ASN A 152 -6.19 29.95 -9.24
C ASN A 152 -5.17 29.32 -8.25
N LYS A 153 -3.93 29.83 -8.29
CA LYS A 153 -2.81 29.39 -7.46
C LYS A 153 -3.13 29.43 -5.96
N ARG A 154 -3.79 30.50 -5.49
CA ARG A 154 -4.10 30.68 -4.07
C ARG A 154 -5.03 29.57 -3.53
N GLU A 155 -6.03 29.16 -4.31
CA GLU A 155 -6.95 28.09 -3.95
C GLU A 155 -6.24 26.71 -3.99
N ALA A 156 -5.30 26.51 -4.92
CA ALA A 156 -4.49 25.32 -4.98
C ALA A 156 -3.61 25.15 -3.73
N GLU A 157 -2.94 26.22 -3.32
CA GLU A 157 -2.11 26.24 -2.10
C GLU A 157 -2.95 26.00 -0.84
N ARG A 158 -4.13 26.63 -0.73
CA ARG A 158 -5.08 26.40 0.37
C ARG A 158 -5.53 24.94 0.44
N PHE A 159 -5.86 24.35 -0.69
CA PHE A 159 -6.24 22.94 -0.79
C PHE A 159 -5.09 22.04 -0.33
N PHE A 160 -3.88 22.26 -0.85
CA PHE A 160 -2.70 21.47 -0.52
C PHE A 160 -2.43 21.48 0.99
N TYR A 161 -2.23 22.67 1.59
CA TYR A 161 -1.92 22.80 3.02
C TYR A 161 -3.04 22.29 3.93
N PHE A 162 -4.29 22.45 3.54
CA PHE A 162 -5.42 21.91 4.30
C PHE A 162 -5.36 20.39 4.40
N TYR A 163 -5.16 19.68 3.29
CA TYR A 163 -5.12 18.23 3.31
C TYR A 163 -3.79 17.69 3.83
N GLU A 164 -2.69 18.37 3.61
CA GLU A 164 -1.40 18.00 4.18
C GLU A 164 -1.43 18.05 5.72
N SER A 165 -2.00 19.09 6.30
CA SER A 165 -2.15 19.21 7.76
C SER A 165 -3.03 18.11 8.38
N GLN A 166 -3.94 17.52 7.60
CA GLN A 166 -4.79 16.39 8.01
C GLN A 166 -4.24 15.03 7.59
N GLY A 167 -2.98 14.96 7.13
CA GLY A 167 -2.35 13.74 6.67
C GLY A 167 -3.07 13.11 5.49
N TRP A 168 -3.65 13.95 4.59
CA TRP A 168 -4.38 13.52 3.39
C TRP A 168 -5.55 12.58 3.69
N ASN A 169 -6.33 12.89 4.71
CA ASN A 169 -7.55 12.19 5.07
C ASN A 169 -8.80 12.98 4.66
N VAL A 170 -9.87 12.26 4.34
CA VAL A 170 -11.24 12.78 4.17
C VAL A 170 -12.09 12.23 5.28
N GLY A 171 -12.33 13.04 6.33
CA GLY A 171 -12.91 12.58 7.58
C GLY A 171 -12.01 11.55 8.28
N LYS A 172 -12.53 10.34 8.56
CA LYS A 172 -11.78 9.26 9.22
C LYS A 172 -11.03 8.34 8.25
N ASN A 173 -11.17 8.53 6.94
CA ASN A 173 -10.62 7.62 5.94
C ASN A 173 -9.48 8.29 5.15
N PRO A 174 -8.44 7.52 4.75
CA PRO A 174 -7.43 8.00 3.84
C PRO A 174 -8.04 8.49 2.51
N MET A 175 -7.53 9.60 1.98
CA MET A 175 -7.93 10.11 0.67
C MET A 175 -7.53 9.11 -0.41
N LYS A 176 -8.49 8.66 -1.23
CA LYS A 176 -8.24 7.72 -2.33
C LYS A 176 -7.72 8.41 -3.58
N ASP A 177 -8.23 9.60 -3.88
CA ASP A 177 -7.89 10.37 -5.07
C ASP A 177 -8.00 11.87 -4.78
N TRP A 178 -6.85 12.56 -4.78
CA TRP A 178 -6.79 13.99 -4.53
C TRP A 178 -7.42 14.83 -5.65
N LYS A 179 -7.38 14.36 -6.91
CA LYS A 179 -7.96 15.07 -8.05
C LYS A 179 -9.48 15.12 -7.98
N MET A 180 -10.11 14.06 -7.48
CA MET A 180 -11.54 14.06 -7.19
C MET A 180 -11.89 15.02 -6.04
N ALA A 181 -11.10 15.01 -4.96
CA ALA A 181 -11.29 15.95 -3.84
C ALA A 181 -11.08 17.40 -4.28
N ALA A 182 -10.07 17.66 -5.11
CA ALA A 182 -9.79 18.98 -5.70
C ALA A 182 -10.92 19.47 -6.60
N SER A 183 -11.48 18.59 -7.44
CA SER A 183 -12.64 18.94 -8.28
C SER A 183 -13.85 19.36 -7.44
N GLY A 184 -14.12 18.63 -6.35
CA GLY A 184 -15.16 18.98 -5.39
C GLY A 184 -14.88 20.31 -4.64
N TRP A 185 -13.61 20.58 -4.33
CA TRP A 185 -13.17 21.84 -3.73
C TRP A 185 -13.40 23.03 -4.66
N ILE A 186 -12.95 22.91 -5.91
CA ILE A 186 -13.12 23.96 -6.93
C ILE A 186 -14.60 24.26 -7.19
N SER A 187 -15.45 23.21 -7.28
CA SER A 187 -16.88 23.35 -7.53
C SER A 187 -17.62 24.09 -6.41
N ARG A 188 -17.25 23.86 -5.15
CA ARG A 188 -17.82 24.55 -3.99
C ARG A 188 -17.42 26.02 -3.98
N ASN A 189 -16.15 26.32 -4.22
CA ASN A 189 -15.64 27.69 -4.20
C ASN A 189 -16.09 28.54 -5.41
N LYS A 190 -16.53 27.92 -6.52
CA LYS A 190 -17.18 28.65 -7.62
C LYS A 190 -18.58 29.13 -7.26
N LYS A 191 -19.30 28.43 -6.38
CA LYS A 191 -20.64 28.84 -5.92
C LYS A 191 -20.63 30.00 -4.94
N ASP A 192 -19.51 30.22 -4.23
CA ASP A 192 -19.36 31.25 -3.23
C ASP A 192 -18.80 32.57 -3.80
N LYS A 193 -18.53 32.68 -5.10
CA LYS A 193 -18.23 33.95 -5.75
C LYS A 193 -19.55 34.65 -6.09
N PRO A 194 -19.81 35.87 -5.58
CA PRO A 194 -20.98 36.63 -6.03
C PRO A 194 -20.88 36.79 -7.54
N ASP A 195 -21.99 36.56 -8.21
CA ASP A 195 -22.16 36.76 -9.65
C ASP A 195 -21.71 38.18 -10.02
N PRO A 196 -20.74 38.39 -10.94
CA PRO A 196 -20.31 39.71 -11.35
C PRO A 196 -21.46 40.58 -11.87
N ASP A 197 -22.50 39.97 -12.43
CA ASP A 197 -23.70 40.67 -12.92
C ASP A 197 -24.63 41.16 -11.79
N TYR A 198 -24.53 40.60 -10.58
CA TYR A 198 -25.30 41.05 -9.43
C TYR A 198 -24.87 42.45 -8.92
N LEU A 199 -23.61 42.82 -9.09
CA LEU A 199 -23.10 44.13 -8.73
C LEU A 199 -23.42 45.18 -9.80
N GLY A 200 -23.65 44.80 -11.06
CA GLY A 200 -24.08 45.72 -12.14
C GLY A 200 -25.51 46.21 -11.98
N GLY A 201 -26.39 45.39 -11.39
CA GLY A 201 -27.82 45.76 -11.17
C GLY A 201 -28.05 46.82 -10.08
N GLN A 202 -27.21 46.86 -9.06
CA GLN A 202 -27.38 47.85 -7.96
C GLN A 202 -26.85 49.24 -8.29
N LEU A 203 -25.88 49.38 -9.19
CA LEU A 203 -25.35 50.66 -9.61
C LEU A 203 -26.29 51.41 -10.57
N ASN A 204 -27.15 50.72 -11.29
CA ASN A 204 -28.16 51.32 -12.16
C ASN A 204 -29.44 51.73 -11.42
N ALA A 205 -29.72 51.21 -10.23
CA ALA A 205 -30.88 51.55 -9.41
C ALA A 205 -30.68 52.84 -8.57
N MET A 206 -29.47 53.36 -8.49
CA MET A 206 -29.13 54.59 -7.74
C MET A 206 -28.97 55.87 -8.66
N LYS A 207 -29.27 55.71 -9.94
CA LYS A 207 -29.18 56.86 -10.92
C LYS A 207 -30.50 57.28 -11.52
N ASN A 208 -31.63 56.91 -10.91
CA ASN A 208 -32.96 57.54 -11.24
C ASN A 208 -33.59 58.19 -10.04
#